data_260c0aa7f0ca1659969f7fadaa053f75
#
_entry.id   260c0aa7f0ca1659969f7fadaa053f75
#
_cell.length_a   1.000
_cell.length_b   1.000
_cell.length_c   1.000
_cell.angle_alpha   90.00
_cell.angle_beta   90.00
_cell.angle_gamma   90.00
#
_symmetry.space_group_name_H-M   'P 1'
#
loop_
_entity.id
_entity.type
_entity.pdbx_description
1 polymer ?
#
loop_
_entity_poly.entity_id
_entity_poly.type
_entity_poly.pdbx_seq_one_letter_code
_entity_poly.pdbx_strand_id
1 'polypeptide(L)'
;MNVIVICLDTVRVDKVGAYGPTIVKTPNIDRLASQSCLFTRAYAECPNTIPARTAMVTGTHTFTNRPWQALEAGDLHIAELFAEAGYVTAAFSDTPFNAGANMQRGFQEFIHYPFGKCLRTPDGIELLDTSEAFFPPGFPEKEYLFYPYTRTNRAIAQEEHGKYLPQLMVEDVSGWLQKHRKEQFFLWVDSFAPHETWDTPEPWASMYEPHRGYEGRYIPMPMGPDMSWVMPGDMEHVHALYNGGLTEADYWFGKLFDSIDELELTDDTLLVLVSDHGIPLGEHGTIRKFGYPIYEELAHVVLLMRLPGQIPARSRYEGLVSNVDVPETLLDVAGIRRPEGMQGRSLWPAATGEGLPRAERLYLGAYNYRAGVVTDDGYKFIDNRGEKGDELYNLPSDAAEKQNLIEESPELAAELYRALWDFHEPWRVKLSRHHRDAKK
;
A
#
# COMPACT_ATOMS: atom_id res chain seq x y z
N MET A 1 -15.37 17.80 -12.00
CA MET A 1 -14.93 16.39 -11.88
C MET A 1 -14.43 16.17 -10.47
N ASN A 2 -14.81 15.08 -9.85
CA ASN A 2 -14.41 14.68 -8.51
C ASN A 2 -13.20 13.75 -8.57
N VAL A 3 -12.49 13.62 -7.46
CA VAL A 3 -11.36 12.69 -7.34
C VAL A 3 -11.52 11.89 -6.04
N ILE A 4 -11.48 10.56 -6.16
CA ILE A 4 -11.46 9.63 -5.03
C ILE A 4 -10.20 8.77 -5.14
N VAL A 5 -9.39 8.76 -4.09
CA VAL A 5 -8.26 7.85 -3.92
C VAL A 5 -8.61 6.86 -2.80
N ILE A 6 -8.53 5.57 -3.09
CA ILE A 6 -8.67 4.50 -2.10
C ILE A 6 -7.32 3.80 -2.01
N CYS A 7 -6.66 3.94 -0.88
CA CYS A 7 -5.40 3.29 -0.55
C CYS A 7 -5.66 2.13 0.41
N LEU A 8 -5.33 0.91 0.00
CA LEU A 8 -5.43 -0.29 0.83
C LEU A 8 -4.03 -0.74 1.25
N ASP A 9 -3.83 -0.99 2.53
CA ASP A 9 -2.53 -1.37 3.07
C ASP A 9 -2.24 -2.86 2.82
N THR A 10 -1.04 -3.18 2.36
CA THR A 10 -0.52 -4.54 2.16
C THR A 10 -1.26 -5.43 1.14
N VAL A 11 -2.01 -4.87 0.20
CA VAL A 11 -2.66 -5.68 -0.83
C VAL A 11 -1.63 -6.19 -1.83
N ARG A 12 -1.47 -7.49 -1.89
CA ARG A 12 -0.58 -8.19 -2.82
C ARG A 12 -1.23 -8.32 -4.20
N VAL A 13 -0.46 -7.99 -5.23
CA VAL A 13 -0.91 -8.09 -6.64
C VAL A 13 -1.28 -9.53 -7.02
N ASP A 14 -0.49 -10.52 -6.60
CA ASP A 14 -0.71 -11.95 -6.90
C ASP A 14 -1.93 -12.56 -6.19
N LYS A 15 -2.57 -11.81 -5.30
CA LYS A 15 -3.80 -12.21 -4.59
C LYS A 15 -5.06 -11.55 -5.13
N VAL A 16 -4.96 -10.69 -6.15
CA VAL A 16 -6.09 -10.01 -6.79
C VAL A 16 -6.39 -10.66 -8.14
N GLY A 17 -7.62 -11.15 -8.34
CA GLY A 17 -8.03 -11.90 -9.52
C GLY A 17 -7.84 -11.17 -10.84
N ALA A 18 -8.00 -9.85 -10.86
CA ALA A 18 -7.79 -9.02 -12.05
C ALA A 18 -6.35 -9.03 -12.59
N TYR A 19 -5.36 -9.32 -11.75
CA TYR A 19 -3.95 -9.40 -12.15
C TYR A 19 -3.53 -10.80 -12.60
N GLY A 20 -4.21 -11.84 -12.15
CA GLY A 20 -3.90 -13.22 -12.54
C GLY A 20 -4.65 -14.28 -11.75
N PRO A 21 -4.39 -15.56 -12.03
CA PRO A 21 -5.03 -16.66 -11.33
C PRO A 21 -4.70 -16.66 -9.83
N THR A 22 -5.72 -16.68 -8.99
CA THR A 22 -5.59 -16.78 -7.53
C THR A 22 -6.78 -17.54 -6.94
N ILE A 23 -6.59 -18.14 -5.76
CA ILE A 23 -7.68 -18.72 -4.98
C ILE A 23 -8.45 -17.67 -4.17
N VAL A 24 -7.86 -16.48 -4.00
CA VAL A 24 -8.44 -15.40 -3.20
C VAL A 24 -9.59 -14.75 -3.97
N LYS A 25 -10.69 -14.52 -3.29
CA LYS A 25 -11.89 -13.95 -3.90
C LYS A 25 -11.87 -12.44 -3.74
N THR A 26 -11.68 -11.74 -4.84
CA THR A 26 -11.71 -10.27 -4.94
C THR A 26 -12.71 -9.79 -6.00
N PRO A 27 -13.97 -10.28 -5.99
CA PRO A 27 -14.91 -10.03 -7.08
C PRO A 27 -15.23 -8.54 -7.28
N ASN A 28 -15.15 -7.71 -6.24
CA ASN A 28 -15.46 -6.29 -6.35
C ASN A 28 -14.27 -5.49 -6.93
N ILE A 29 -13.04 -5.80 -6.50
CA ILE A 29 -11.83 -5.24 -7.13
C ILE A 29 -11.74 -5.69 -8.58
N ASP A 30 -12.07 -6.96 -8.88
CA ASP A 30 -12.08 -7.49 -10.25
C ASP A 30 -13.16 -6.78 -11.12
N ARG A 31 -14.33 -6.50 -10.53
CA ARG A 31 -15.40 -5.70 -11.16
C ARG A 31 -14.90 -4.28 -11.46
N LEU A 32 -14.27 -3.61 -10.48
CA LEU A 32 -13.69 -2.29 -10.68
C LEU A 32 -12.62 -2.32 -11.78
N ALA A 33 -11.71 -3.30 -11.76
CA ALA A 33 -10.67 -3.47 -12.78
C ALA A 33 -11.27 -3.65 -14.19
N SER A 34 -12.40 -4.35 -14.29
CA SER A 34 -13.12 -4.51 -15.57
C SER A 34 -13.69 -3.21 -16.16
N GLN A 35 -13.75 -2.15 -15.35
CA GLN A 35 -14.21 -0.80 -15.71
C GLN A 35 -13.07 0.22 -15.78
N SER A 36 -11.82 -0.21 -15.54
CA SER A 36 -10.65 0.64 -15.32
C SER A 36 -9.57 0.41 -16.36
N CYS A 37 -8.55 1.31 -16.34
CA CYS A 37 -7.21 0.98 -16.76
C CYS A 37 -6.47 0.30 -15.61
N LEU A 38 -5.92 -0.88 -15.86
CA LEU A 38 -5.11 -1.65 -14.94
C LEU A 38 -3.63 -1.47 -15.28
N PHE A 39 -2.84 -1.01 -14.31
CA PHE A 39 -1.40 -0.88 -14.45
C PHE A 39 -0.72 -2.18 -13.99
N THR A 40 -0.16 -2.93 -14.94
CA THR A 40 0.35 -4.28 -14.67
C THR A 40 1.70 -4.30 -13.98
N ARG A 41 2.43 -3.19 -13.99
CA ARG A 41 3.80 -3.06 -13.45
C ARG A 41 3.94 -1.77 -12.63
N ALA A 42 3.08 -1.63 -11.60
CA ALA A 42 3.11 -0.53 -10.66
C ALA A 42 3.95 -0.91 -9.43
N TYR A 43 4.83 -0.01 -8.98
CA TYR A 43 5.74 -0.27 -7.88
C TYR A 43 5.68 0.83 -6.81
N ALA A 44 5.75 0.43 -5.54
CA ALA A 44 6.03 1.34 -4.44
C ALA A 44 7.52 1.69 -4.44
N GLU A 45 7.86 2.97 -4.57
CA GLU A 45 9.25 3.43 -4.57
C GLU A 45 9.97 3.12 -3.24
N CYS A 46 9.24 3.19 -2.13
CA CYS A 46 9.67 2.75 -0.81
C CYS A 46 8.52 1.95 -0.18
N PRO A 47 8.56 0.59 -0.28
CA PRO A 47 7.43 -0.25 0.08
C PRO A 47 7.26 -0.39 1.60
N ASN A 48 6.89 0.70 2.22
CA ASN A 48 6.56 0.84 3.64
C ASN A 48 5.46 1.86 3.82
N THR A 49 4.61 1.67 4.83
CA THR A 49 3.36 2.39 5.05
C THR A 49 3.48 3.93 4.96
N ILE A 50 4.30 4.57 5.80
CA ILE A 50 4.46 6.03 5.78
C ILE A 50 5.26 6.52 4.57
N PRO A 51 6.40 5.94 4.18
CA PRO A 51 7.11 6.36 2.99
C PRO A 51 6.28 6.27 1.71
N ALA A 52 5.57 5.16 1.48
CA ALA A 52 4.72 5.00 0.30
C ALA A 52 3.62 6.08 0.24
N ARG A 53 2.97 6.37 1.38
CA ARG A 53 1.97 7.44 1.48
C ARG A 53 2.58 8.82 1.30
N THR A 54 3.78 9.05 1.85
CA THR A 54 4.53 10.28 1.62
C THR A 54 4.78 10.48 0.13
N ALA A 55 5.24 9.46 -0.59
CA ALA A 55 5.42 9.53 -2.03
C ALA A 55 4.13 9.88 -2.77
N MET A 56 2.99 9.26 -2.38
CA MET A 56 1.68 9.50 -2.99
C MET A 56 1.06 10.86 -2.66
N VAL A 57 1.47 11.55 -1.61
CA VAL A 57 0.95 12.89 -1.31
C VAL A 57 1.90 14.02 -1.71
N THR A 58 3.20 13.71 -1.90
CA THR A 58 4.22 14.71 -2.25
C THR A 58 4.70 14.63 -3.70
N GLY A 59 4.57 13.47 -4.35
CA GLY A 59 5.15 13.21 -5.67
C GLY A 59 6.67 13.12 -5.67
N THR A 60 7.29 12.73 -4.53
CA THR A 60 8.74 12.66 -4.40
C THR A 60 9.20 11.28 -3.90
N HIS A 61 10.37 10.85 -4.37
CA HIS A 61 10.99 9.63 -3.86
C HIS A 61 11.46 9.81 -2.42
N THR A 62 11.09 8.88 -1.56
CA THR A 62 11.41 8.93 -0.12
C THR A 62 12.64 8.10 0.23
N PHE A 63 12.84 6.93 -0.40
CA PHE A 63 13.95 6.03 -0.05
C PHE A 63 15.34 6.65 -0.24
N THR A 64 15.44 7.70 -1.05
CA THR A 64 16.71 8.39 -1.34
C THR A 64 17.13 9.36 -0.25
N ASN A 65 16.19 9.90 0.55
CA ASN A 65 16.48 11.07 1.38
C ASN A 65 15.76 11.13 2.72
N ARG A 66 14.82 10.22 3.01
CA ARG A 66 14.11 10.28 4.29
C ARG A 66 13.80 8.90 4.88
N PRO A 67 13.92 8.77 6.22
CA PRO A 67 13.49 7.58 6.94
C PRO A 67 11.97 7.56 7.12
N TRP A 68 11.46 6.62 7.90
CA TRP A 68 10.10 6.66 8.41
C TRP A 68 9.92 7.87 9.34
N GLN A 69 9.26 8.90 8.84
CA GLN A 69 9.03 10.13 9.59
C GLN A 69 7.73 10.81 9.12
N ALA A 70 7.23 11.71 9.96
CA ALA A 70 6.14 12.61 9.58
C ALA A 70 6.54 13.55 8.43
N LEU A 71 5.57 14.06 7.70
CA LEU A 71 5.78 15.15 6.76
C LEU A 71 6.32 16.38 7.50
N GLU A 72 7.31 17.02 6.91
CA GLU A 72 7.84 18.28 7.39
C GLU A 72 6.94 19.44 6.94
N ALA A 73 7.03 20.58 7.63
CA ALA A 73 6.19 21.74 7.32
C ALA A 73 6.41 22.30 5.90
N GLY A 74 7.59 22.08 5.33
CA GLY A 74 7.94 22.50 3.97
C GLY A 74 7.64 21.46 2.89
N ASP A 75 7.18 20.27 3.26
CA ASP A 75 6.80 19.27 2.28
C ASP A 75 5.52 19.69 1.54
N LEU A 76 5.48 19.39 0.26
CA LEU A 76 4.25 19.49 -0.52
C LEU A 76 3.21 18.49 0.02
N HIS A 77 1.95 18.89 0.00
CA HIS A 77 0.84 17.97 0.24
C HIS A 77 -0.26 18.21 -0.80
N ILE A 78 -0.58 17.18 -1.57
CA ILE A 78 -1.52 17.28 -2.68
C ILE A 78 -2.90 17.83 -2.24
N ALA A 79 -3.38 17.47 -1.05
CA ALA A 79 -4.67 17.95 -0.56
C ALA A 79 -4.71 19.47 -0.35
N GLU A 80 -3.56 20.11 -0.04
CA GLU A 80 -3.47 21.58 0.04
C GLU A 80 -3.72 22.20 -1.34
N LEU A 81 -3.17 21.61 -2.40
CA LEU A 81 -3.34 22.07 -3.77
C LEU A 81 -4.79 21.94 -4.25
N PHE A 82 -5.44 20.82 -3.90
CA PHE A 82 -6.86 20.64 -4.19
C PHE A 82 -7.74 21.63 -3.42
N ALA A 83 -7.45 21.87 -2.13
CA ALA A 83 -8.17 22.88 -1.34
C ALA A 83 -7.99 24.31 -1.91
N GLU A 84 -6.77 24.67 -2.30
CA GLU A 84 -6.46 25.95 -2.96
C GLU A 84 -7.17 26.08 -4.32
N ALA A 85 -7.40 24.99 -5.03
CA ALA A 85 -8.16 24.94 -6.28
C ALA A 85 -9.68 24.96 -6.06
N GLY A 86 -10.15 25.04 -4.81
CA GLY A 86 -11.57 25.18 -4.46
C GLY A 86 -12.33 23.85 -4.29
N TYR A 87 -11.63 22.71 -4.22
CA TYR A 87 -12.26 21.42 -3.92
C TYR A 87 -12.64 21.32 -2.45
N VAL A 88 -13.77 20.69 -2.16
CA VAL A 88 -14.05 20.19 -0.81
C VAL A 88 -13.14 18.99 -0.59
N THR A 89 -12.32 19.01 0.47
CA THR A 89 -11.30 18.01 0.71
C THR A 89 -11.59 17.23 1.98
N ALA A 90 -11.61 15.91 1.88
CA ALA A 90 -11.80 15.04 3.04
C ALA A 90 -10.88 13.81 3.01
N ALA A 91 -10.54 13.32 4.20
CA ALA A 91 -9.86 12.04 4.37
C ALA A 91 -10.49 11.22 5.48
N PHE A 92 -10.58 9.91 5.22
CA PHE A 92 -11.01 8.89 6.17
C PHE A 92 -9.88 7.87 6.29
N SER A 93 -9.37 7.66 7.50
CA SER A 93 -8.19 6.81 7.70
C SER A 93 -8.25 6.01 9.00
N ASP A 94 -7.89 4.73 8.94
CA ASP A 94 -7.62 3.88 10.09
C ASP A 94 -6.14 3.42 10.15
N THR A 95 -5.27 4.09 9.39
CA THR A 95 -3.85 3.79 9.25
C THR A 95 -2.97 4.83 9.94
N PRO A 96 -1.63 4.67 9.93
CA PRO A 96 -0.71 5.75 10.29
C PRO A 96 -0.79 7.02 9.39
N PHE A 97 -1.63 7.05 8.38
CA PHE A 97 -2.04 8.27 7.67
C PHE A 97 -2.90 9.10 8.63
N ASN A 98 -2.27 9.85 9.50
CA ASN A 98 -2.90 10.54 10.61
C ASN A 98 -2.19 11.86 10.95
N ALA A 99 -2.75 12.60 11.93
CA ALA A 99 -2.21 13.89 12.37
C ALA A 99 -0.79 13.78 12.98
N GLY A 100 -0.43 12.63 13.57
CA GLY A 100 0.93 12.39 14.08
C GLY A 100 1.98 12.31 12.99
N ALA A 101 1.55 11.96 11.75
CA ALA A 101 2.39 11.96 10.56
C ALA A 101 2.21 13.22 9.69
N ASN A 102 1.49 14.24 10.16
CA ASN A 102 1.12 15.46 9.42
C ASN A 102 0.34 15.21 8.12
N MET A 103 -0.33 14.07 8.00
CA MET A 103 -1.09 13.69 6.80
C MET A 103 -2.47 14.38 6.72
N GLN A 104 -2.93 15.06 7.76
CA GLN A 104 -4.20 15.80 7.79
C GLN A 104 -4.15 17.15 7.04
N ARG A 105 -2.98 17.61 6.63
CA ARG A 105 -2.80 18.89 5.97
C ARG A 105 -3.61 18.97 4.67
N GLY A 106 -4.27 20.11 4.46
CA GLY A 106 -5.07 20.37 3.27
C GLY A 106 -6.44 19.68 3.25
N PHE A 107 -6.75 18.76 4.17
CA PHE A 107 -8.09 18.20 4.31
C PHE A 107 -8.93 19.08 5.25
N GLN A 108 -10.09 19.53 4.76
CA GLN A 108 -11.08 20.31 5.53
C GLN A 108 -11.82 19.42 6.54
N GLU A 109 -12.08 18.17 6.17
CA GLU A 109 -12.62 17.13 7.06
C GLU A 109 -11.62 15.98 7.11
N PHE A 110 -11.12 15.68 8.31
CA PHE A 110 -10.16 14.58 8.52
C PHE A 110 -10.67 13.66 9.63
N ILE A 111 -11.19 12.50 9.24
CA ILE A 111 -11.73 11.50 10.13
C ILE A 111 -10.70 10.40 10.30
N HIS A 112 -10.17 10.26 11.52
CA HIS A 112 -9.24 9.19 11.84
C HIS A 112 -9.89 8.23 12.85
N TYR A 113 -9.92 6.96 12.46
CA TYR A 113 -10.42 5.90 13.31
C TYR A 113 -9.29 5.41 14.21
N PRO A 114 -9.33 5.67 15.53
CA PRO A 114 -8.25 5.28 16.44
C PRO A 114 -8.13 3.77 16.63
N PHE A 115 -9.03 3.00 16.01
CA PHE A 115 -9.21 1.58 16.20
C PHE A 115 -8.34 0.70 15.29
N GLY A 116 -7.71 1.26 14.27
CA GLY A 116 -6.88 0.50 13.35
C GLY A 116 -5.58 0.07 14.01
N LYS A 117 -4.61 0.94 14.00
CA LYS A 117 -3.27 0.71 14.55
C LYS A 117 -2.98 1.60 15.77
N CYS A 118 -3.96 1.84 16.62
CA CYS A 118 -3.70 2.57 17.87
C CYS A 118 -2.90 1.70 18.82
N LEU A 119 -1.74 2.19 19.17
CA LEU A 119 -0.87 1.62 20.21
C LEU A 119 -1.43 1.85 21.62
N ARG A 120 -2.64 2.40 21.75
CA ARG A 120 -3.29 2.65 23.03
C ARG A 120 -4.80 2.52 22.89
N THR A 121 -5.41 1.75 23.77
CA THR A 121 -6.83 1.89 24.08
C THR A 121 -7.05 3.20 24.83
N PRO A 122 -8.27 3.75 24.84
CA PRO A 122 -8.63 4.83 25.75
C PRO A 122 -8.25 4.50 27.20
N ASP A 123 -7.82 5.51 27.97
CA ASP A 123 -7.39 5.31 29.35
C ASP A 123 -8.50 4.64 30.18
N GLY A 124 -8.12 3.62 30.93
CA GLY A 124 -9.01 2.90 31.84
C GLY A 124 -9.73 1.70 31.21
N ILE A 125 -9.50 1.37 29.95
CA ILE A 125 -10.04 0.16 29.34
C ILE A 125 -9.05 -0.99 29.50
N GLU A 126 -9.55 -2.11 30.03
CA GLU A 126 -8.80 -3.35 30.17
C GLU A 126 -8.66 -4.03 28.78
N LEU A 127 -7.45 -4.45 28.45
CA LEU A 127 -7.19 -5.17 27.20
C LEU A 127 -7.81 -6.55 27.24
N LEU A 128 -8.41 -6.96 26.12
CA LEU A 128 -8.95 -8.31 26.00
C LEU A 128 -7.83 -9.35 26.11
N ASP A 129 -8.17 -10.50 26.69
CA ASP A 129 -7.29 -11.66 26.73
C ASP A 129 -7.01 -12.14 25.31
N THR A 130 -5.75 -12.33 25.01
CA THR A 130 -5.23 -12.81 23.71
C THR A 130 -4.32 -14.02 23.88
N SER A 131 -4.48 -14.74 25.00
CA SER A 131 -3.66 -15.93 25.33
C SER A 131 -3.81 -17.08 24.35
N GLU A 132 -4.87 -17.09 23.55
CA GLU A 132 -5.05 -18.07 22.45
C GLU A 132 -4.13 -17.81 21.25
N ALA A 133 -3.62 -16.59 21.09
CA ALA A 133 -2.72 -16.26 19.98
C ALA A 133 -1.31 -16.73 20.26
N PHE A 134 -0.71 -17.34 19.23
CA PHE A 134 0.71 -17.68 19.27
C PHE A 134 1.55 -16.51 18.76
N PHE A 135 2.54 -16.13 19.55
CA PHE A 135 3.56 -15.17 19.16
C PHE A 135 4.91 -15.88 19.02
N PRO A 136 5.57 -15.76 17.86
CA PRO A 136 6.88 -16.38 17.64
C PRO A 136 7.92 -15.95 18.68
N PRO A 137 8.89 -16.82 19.02
CA PRO A 137 10.02 -16.44 19.89
C PRO A 137 10.79 -15.23 19.34
N GLY A 138 11.20 -14.33 20.21
CA GLY A 138 11.93 -13.11 19.82
C GLY A 138 11.02 -11.98 19.28
N PHE A 139 9.72 -12.13 19.40
CA PHE A 139 8.77 -11.06 19.08
C PHE A 139 9.10 -9.80 19.91
N PRO A 140 9.21 -8.60 19.29
CA PRO A 140 9.56 -7.38 20.02
C PRO A 140 8.52 -7.06 21.09
N GLU A 141 8.97 -6.80 22.35
CA GLU A 141 8.09 -6.55 23.49
C GLU A 141 7.03 -5.47 23.20
N LYS A 142 7.44 -4.38 22.54
CA LYS A 142 6.52 -3.30 22.15
C LYS A 142 5.44 -3.73 21.14
N GLU A 143 5.67 -4.80 20.38
CA GLU A 143 4.72 -5.31 19.40
C GLU A 143 3.77 -6.36 20.00
N TYR A 144 4.10 -6.95 21.16
CA TYR A 144 3.19 -7.83 21.87
C TYR A 144 1.84 -7.15 22.22
N LEU A 145 1.88 -5.84 22.48
CA LEU A 145 0.68 -5.08 22.78
C LEU A 145 -0.14 -4.71 21.56
N PHE A 146 0.42 -4.88 20.37
CA PHE A 146 -0.28 -4.47 19.14
C PHE A 146 -1.54 -5.30 18.89
N TYR A 147 -1.46 -6.62 19.03
CA TYR A 147 -2.61 -7.49 18.85
C TYR A 147 -3.70 -7.30 19.93
N PRO A 148 -3.39 -7.31 21.25
CA PRO A 148 -4.37 -6.98 22.27
C PRO A 148 -5.05 -5.62 22.07
N TYR A 149 -4.29 -4.58 21.71
CA TYR A 149 -4.86 -3.27 21.41
C TYR A 149 -5.80 -3.31 20.21
N THR A 150 -5.37 -3.90 19.09
CA THR A 150 -6.19 -3.99 17.88
C THR A 150 -7.47 -4.77 18.14
N ARG A 151 -7.39 -5.90 18.85
CA ARG A 151 -8.53 -6.72 19.20
C ARG A 151 -9.50 -5.99 20.14
N THR A 152 -8.98 -5.32 21.16
CA THR A 152 -9.80 -4.55 22.11
C THR A 152 -10.50 -3.38 21.38
N ASN A 153 -9.78 -2.65 20.55
CA ASN A 153 -10.35 -1.55 19.79
C ASN A 153 -11.44 -2.01 18.81
N ARG A 154 -11.24 -3.15 18.14
CA ARG A 154 -12.29 -3.76 17.31
C ARG A 154 -13.52 -4.14 18.10
N ALA A 155 -13.35 -4.72 19.31
CA ALA A 155 -14.46 -5.06 20.17
C ALA A 155 -15.22 -3.81 20.64
N ILE A 156 -14.53 -2.72 20.98
CA ILE A 156 -15.14 -1.44 21.31
C ILE A 156 -15.95 -0.91 20.12
N ALA A 157 -15.38 -0.90 18.92
CA ALA A 157 -16.10 -0.46 17.74
C ALA A 157 -17.35 -1.30 17.48
N GLN A 158 -17.27 -2.62 17.69
CA GLN A 158 -18.41 -3.51 17.60
C GLN A 158 -19.46 -3.25 18.69
N GLU A 159 -19.04 -2.95 19.93
CA GLU A 159 -19.93 -2.64 21.03
C GLU A 159 -20.60 -1.28 20.87
N GLU A 160 -19.83 -0.24 20.53
CA GLU A 160 -20.32 1.14 20.42
C GLU A 160 -21.14 1.38 19.14
N HIS A 161 -20.77 0.76 18.03
CA HIS A 161 -21.35 1.01 16.71
C HIS A 161 -22.08 -0.19 16.12
N GLY A 162 -21.91 -1.40 16.68
CA GLY A 162 -22.43 -2.65 16.13
C GLY A 162 -21.79 -3.07 14.81
N LYS A 163 -20.59 -2.57 14.48
CA LYS A 163 -19.98 -2.67 13.16
C LYS A 163 -18.50 -3.00 13.24
N TYR A 164 -18.00 -3.69 12.23
CA TYR A 164 -16.56 -3.84 12.00
C TYR A 164 -15.97 -2.55 11.41
N LEU A 165 -14.68 -2.37 11.62
CA LEU A 165 -14.01 -1.12 11.25
C LEU A 165 -14.06 -0.80 9.75
N PRO A 166 -13.80 -1.73 8.82
CA PRO A 166 -13.97 -1.45 7.39
C PRO A 166 -15.43 -1.09 7.03
N GLN A 167 -16.40 -1.74 7.69
CA GLN A 167 -17.82 -1.42 7.53
C GLN A 167 -18.12 0.02 7.97
N LEU A 168 -17.69 0.39 9.18
CA LEU A 168 -17.91 1.73 9.73
C LEU A 168 -17.34 2.80 8.80
N MET A 169 -16.09 2.63 8.39
CA MET A 169 -15.43 3.56 7.47
C MET A 169 -16.20 3.71 6.16
N VAL A 170 -16.59 2.61 5.53
CA VAL A 170 -17.32 2.62 4.26
C VAL A 170 -18.67 3.32 4.38
N GLU A 171 -19.40 3.09 5.47
CA GLU A 171 -20.68 3.75 5.71
C GLU A 171 -20.53 5.26 5.96
N ASP A 172 -19.52 5.67 6.73
CA ASP A 172 -19.22 7.07 6.98
C ASP A 172 -18.79 7.79 5.69
N VAL A 173 -17.95 7.17 4.87
CA VAL A 173 -17.56 7.67 3.55
C VAL A 173 -18.78 7.81 2.63
N SER A 174 -19.66 6.80 2.61
CA SER A 174 -20.89 6.84 1.81
C SER A 174 -21.83 7.96 2.27
N GLY A 175 -21.96 8.17 3.58
CA GLY A 175 -22.72 9.28 4.16
C GLY A 175 -22.12 10.65 3.79
N TRP A 176 -20.78 10.75 3.81
CA TRP A 176 -20.09 11.96 3.38
C TRP A 176 -20.29 12.24 1.89
N LEU A 177 -20.17 11.24 1.03
CA LEU A 177 -20.43 11.34 -0.41
C LEU A 177 -21.87 11.80 -0.68
N GLN A 178 -22.88 11.24 0.01
CA GLN A 178 -24.27 11.67 -0.08
C GLN A 178 -24.45 13.15 0.25
N LYS A 179 -23.77 13.66 1.29
CA LYS A 179 -23.82 15.05 1.73
C LYS A 179 -23.19 15.99 0.70
N HIS A 180 -22.05 15.60 0.14
CA HIS A 180 -21.22 16.43 -0.73
C HIS A 180 -21.36 16.14 -2.23
N ARG A 181 -22.31 15.27 -2.65
CA ARG A 181 -22.47 14.83 -4.04
C ARG A 181 -22.68 15.91 -5.11
N LYS A 182 -23.01 17.15 -4.68
CA LYS A 182 -23.21 18.29 -5.58
C LYS A 182 -22.03 19.25 -5.62
N GLU A 183 -21.02 18.99 -4.84
CA GLU A 183 -19.82 19.78 -4.73
C GLU A 183 -18.69 19.10 -5.50
N GLN A 184 -17.71 19.86 -5.90
CA GLN A 184 -16.48 19.32 -6.45
C GLN A 184 -15.56 18.93 -5.28
N PHE A 185 -15.14 17.67 -5.21
CA PHE A 185 -14.41 17.18 -4.04
C PHE A 185 -13.17 16.36 -4.40
N PHE A 186 -12.23 16.36 -3.47
CA PHE A 186 -11.09 15.44 -3.38
C PHE A 186 -11.22 14.63 -2.11
N LEU A 187 -11.39 13.32 -2.26
CA LEU A 187 -11.58 12.38 -1.16
C LEU A 187 -10.44 11.36 -1.11
N TRP A 188 -9.82 11.19 0.06
CA TRP A 188 -8.82 10.16 0.34
C TRP A 188 -9.38 9.17 1.35
N VAL A 189 -9.44 7.90 0.99
CA VAL A 189 -9.82 6.81 1.88
C VAL A 189 -8.62 5.91 2.06
N ASP A 190 -8.15 5.78 3.30
CA ASP A 190 -6.92 5.08 3.64
C ASP A 190 -7.21 3.96 4.63
N SER A 191 -7.26 2.72 4.15
CA SER A 191 -7.64 1.57 4.96
C SER A 191 -6.47 0.68 5.29
N PHE A 192 -6.41 0.27 6.55
CA PHE A 192 -5.41 -0.65 7.07
C PHE A 192 -5.65 -2.10 6.63
N ALA A 193 -6.87 -2.44 6.20
CA ALA A 193 -7.16 -3.78 5.70
C ALA A 193 -6.49 -4.01 4.31
N PRO A 194 -5.88 -5.18 4.07
CA PRO A 194 -5.75 -6.37 4.90
C PRO A 194 -4.45 -6.50 5.72
N HIS A 195 -3.83 -5.40 6.18
CA HIS A 195 -2.64 -5.46 7.03
C HIS A 195 -2.89 -6.31 8.30
N GLU A 196 -1.84 -6.97 8.82
CA GLU A 196 -1.97 -7.64 10.11
C GLU A 196 -2.36 -6.61 11.23
N THR A 197 -3.08 -6.99 12.22
CA THR A 197 -3.34 -8.36 12.71
C THR A 197 -4.44 -9.04 11.88
N TRP A 198 -4.23 -10.28 11.51
CA TRP A 198 -5.22 -11.05 10.76
C TRP A 198 -6.21 -11.72 11.72
N ASP A 199 -7.08 -10.90 12.29
CA ASP A 199 -8.16 -11.26 13.22
C ASP A 199 -9.49 -10.98 12.53
N THR A 200 -9.63 -11.53 11.35
CA THR A 200 -10.79 -11.35 10.48
C THR A 200 -12.01 -12.05 11.04
N PRO A 201 -13.21 -11.44 11.01
CA PRO A 201 -14.42 -12.08 11.50
C PRO A 201 -14.91 -13.19 10.54
N GLU A 202 -15.77 -14.07 11.08
CA GLU A 202 -16.50 -15.02 10.23
C GLU A 202 -17.49 -14.26 9.31
N PRO A 203 -17.72 -14.73 8.08
CA PRO A 203 -17.26 -16.03 7.52
C PRO A 203 -15.88 -15.99 6.88
N TRP A 204 -15.19 -14.86 6.85
CA TRP A 204 -13.92 -14.70 6.13
C TRP A 204 -12.76 -15.43 6.85
N ALA A 205 -12.78 -15.50 8.17
CA ALA A 205 -11.73 -16.14 8.97
C ALA A 205 -11.50 -17.59 8.54
N SER A 206 -12.55 -18.38 8.37
CA SER A 206 -12.48 -19.80 8.02
C SER A 206 -12.54 -20.08 6.51
N MET A 207 -12.73 -19.06 5.67
CA MET A 207 -13.03 -19.23 4.24
C MET A 207 -11.93 -19.97 3.45
N TYR A 208 -10.68 -19.83 3.86
CA TYR A 208 -9.50 -20.38 3.18
C TYR A 208 -8.76 -21.45 3.99
N GLU A 209 -9.28 -21.78 5.19
CA GLU A 209 -8.71 -22.83 6.00
C GLU A 209 -8.74 -24.17 5.26
N PRO A 210 -7.71 -25.01 5.41
CA PRO A 210 -7.69 -26.34 4.80
C PRO A 210 -8.92 -27.15 5.18
N HIS A 211 -9.50 -27.88 4.23
CA HIS A 211 -10.74 -28.68 4.42
C HIS A 211 -10.73 -29.68 5.58
N ARG A 212 -9.61 -29.93 6.20
CA ARG A 212 -9.48 -30.83 7.36
C ARG A 212 -9.40 -30.10 8.69
N GLY A 213 -9.61 -28.78 8.70
CA GLY A 213 -9.40 -27.95 9.86
C GLY A 213 -7.93 -27.86 10.26
N TYR A 214 -7.45 -26.69 10.50
CA TYR A 214 -6.16 -26.49 11.12
C TYR A 214 -6.34 -26.63 12.65
N GLU A 215 -5.75 -27.70 13.20
CA GLU A 215 -5.79 -27.98 14.66
C GLU A 215 -4.59 -27.37 15.40
N GLY A 216 -3.85 -26.50 14.75
CA GLY A 216 -2.65 -25.88 15.28
C GLY A 216 -2.91 -24.60 16.06
N ARG A 217 -1.88 -23.76 16.10
CA ARG A 217 -1.90 -22.49 16.85
C ARG A 217 -2.58 -21.38 16.05
N TYR A 218 -3.34 -20.52 16.71
CA TYR A 218 -3.84 -19.31 16.09
C TYR A 218 -2.72 -18.26 15.95
N ILE A 219 -2.38 -17.85 14.73
CA ILE A 219 -1.21 -17.03 14.40
C ILE A 219 -1.66 -15.73 13.68
N PRO A 220 -2.36 -14.81 14.36
CA PRO A 220 -2.87 -13.59 13.72
C PRO A 220 -1.76 -12.59 13.41
N MET A 221 -0.57 -12.80 13.97
CA MET A 221 0.56 -11.90 13.86
C MET A 221 1.88 -12.67 13.75
N PRO A 222 2.14 -13.33 12.60
CA PRO A 222 3.38 -14.05 12.39
C PRO A 222 4.57 -13.12 12.30
N MET A 223 5.78 -13.63 12.49
CA MET A 223 7.01 -12.86 12.44
C MET A 223 8.16 -13.66 11.81
N GLY A 224 8.96 -12.99 11.00
CA GLY A 224 10.27 -13.39 10.47
C GLY A 224 11.33 -12.38 10.90
N PRO A 225 12.61 -12.51 10.48
CA PRO A 225 13.12 -13.48 9.51
C PRO A 225 13.41 -14.87 10.08
N ASP A 226 13.42 -15.05 11.42
CA ASP A 226 13.58 -16.39 11.98
C ASP A 226 12.27 -17.18 11.85
N MET A 227 12.29 -18.17 10.96
CA MET A 227 11.17 -19.06 10.67
C MET A 227 11.26 -20.40 11.43
N SER A 228 12.18 -20.53 12.39
CA SER A 228 12.38 -21.79 13.15
C SER A 228 11.17 -22.21 13.99
N TRP A 229 10.27 -21.27 14.26
CA TRP A 229 9.02 -21.50 14.98
C TRP A 229 7.94 -22.17 14.13
N VAL A 230 8.07 -22.18 12.80
CA VAL A 230 7.04 -22.68 11.87
C VAL A 230 6.92 -24.21 11.99
N MET A 231 5.70 -24.67 12.21
CA MET A 231 5.31 -26.08 12.23
C MET A 231 4.50 -26.43 10.98
N PRO A 232 4.36 -27.72 10.63
CA PRO A 232 3.52 -28.13 9.51
C PRO A 232 2.09 -27.57 9.63
N GLY A 233 1.62 -26.89 8.57
CA GLY A 233 0.31 -26.27 8.50
C GLY A 233 0.25 -24.80 8.95
N ASP A 234 1.25 -24.30 9.70
CA ASP A 234 1.24 -22.92 10.20
C ASP A 234 1.24 -21.88 9.07
N MET A 235 2.01 -22.13 8.01
CA MET A 235 2.08 -21.18 6.89
C MET A 235 0.80 -21.18 6.06
N GLU A 236 0.19 -22.33 5.84
CA GLU A 236 -1.11 -22.45 5.19
C GLU A 236 -2.18 -21.69 5.98
N HIS A 237 -2.16 -21.80 7.32
CA HIS A 237 -3.05 -21.03 8.20
C HIS A 237 -2.79 -19.53 8.10
N VAL A 238 -1.54 -19.08 8.16
CA VAL A 238 -1.18 -17.66 7.99
C VAL A 238 -1.66 -17.11 6.64
N HIS A 239 -1.48 -17.87 5.56
CA HIS A 239 -2.01 -17.50 4.25
C HIS A 239 -3.54 -17.45 4.22
N ALA A 240 -4.21 -18.40 4.90
CA ALA A 240 -5.67 -18.42 5.00
C ALA A 240 -6.21 -17.17 5.69
N LEU A 241 -5.61 -16.78 6.81
CA LEU A 241 -5.97 -15.55 7.55
C LEU A 241 -5.80 -14.29 6.70
N TYR A 242 -4.66 -14.14 6.03
CA TYR A 242 -4.42 -13.02 5.12
C TYR A 242 -5.44 -13.00 3.97
N ASN A 243 -5.68 -14.13 3.33
CA ASN A 243 -6.63 -14.25 2.22
C ASN A 243 -8.06 -13.90 2.67
N GLY A 244 -8.44 -14.31 3.87
CA GLY A 244 -9.71 -13.94 4.49
C GLY A 244 -9.84 -12.43 4.69
N GLY A 245 -8.81 -11.80 5.24
CA GLY A 245 -8.75 -10.34 5.42
C GLY A 245 -8.83 -9.56 4.11
N LEU A 246 -8.18 -10.04 3.05
CA LEU A 246 -8.29 -9.42 1.72
C LEU A 246 -9.70 -9.56 1.13
N THR A 247 -10.34 -10.74 1.30
CA THR A 247 -11.71 -10.94 0.84
C THR A 247 -12.71 -10.10 1.65
N GLU A 248 -12.49 -9.90 2.95
CA GLU A 248 -13.29 -8.97 3.76
C GLU A 248 -13.13 -7.53 3.25
N ALA A 249 -11.91 -7.07 3.02
CA ALA A 249 -11.65 -5.75 2.45
C ALA A 249 -12.35 -5.57 1.10
N ASP A 250 -12.22 -6.53 0.18
CA ASP A 250 -12.92 -6.53 -1.11
C ASP A 250 -14.44 -6.39 -0.93
N TYR A 251 -15.03 -7.11 0.03
CA TYR A 251 -16.47 -7.05 0.29
C TYR A 251 -16.92 -5.66 0.72
N TRP A 252 -16.24 -5.05 1.72
CA TRP A 252 -16.66 -3.75 2.23
C TRP A 252 -16.37 -2.62 1.25
N PHE A 253 -15.21 -2.60 0.59
CA PHE A 253 -14.93 -1.61 -0.45
C PHE A 253 -15.82 -1.78 -1.69
N GLY A 254 -16.27 -3.01 -1.96
CA GLY A 254 -17.34 -3.25 -2.94
C GLY A 254 -18.62 -2.47 -2.64
N LYS A 255 -19.00 -2.34 -1.35
CA LYS A 255 -20.14 -1.52 -0.93
C LYS A 255 -19.90 -0.02 -1.17
N LEU A 256 -18.65 0.45 -1.02
CA LEU A 256 -18.31 1.83 -1.37
C LEU A 256 -18.42 2.06 -2.88
N PHE A 257 -17.97 1.11 -3.71
CA PHE A 257 -18.13 1.22 -5.16
C PHE A 257 -19.63 1.26 -5.55
N ASP A 258 -20.47 0.42 -4.92
CA ASP A 258 -21.93 0.46 -5.12
C ASP A 258 -22.52 1.83 -4.72
N SER A 259 -22.09 2.41 -3.58
CA SER A 259 -22.54 3.73 -3.14
C SER A 259 -22.17 4.85 -4.13
N ILE A 260 -20.96 4.80 -4.71
CA ILE A 260 -20.56 5.77 -5.74
C ILE A 260 -21.46 5.68 -6.96
N ASP A 261 -21.83 4.45 -7.38
CA ASP A 261 -22.71 4.20 -8.51
C ASP A 261 -24.17 4.63 -8.19
N GLU A 262 -24.69 4.29 -7.02
CA GLU A 262 -26.05 4.65 -6.55
C GLU A 262 -26.24 6.18 -6.39
N LEU A 263 -25.15 6.89 -6.04
CA LEU A 263 -25.14 8.35 -5.91
C LEU A 263 -24.97 9.07 -7.24
N GLU A 264 -24.89 8.34 -8.36
CA GLU A 264 -24.68 8.86 -9.71
C GLU A 264 -23.38 9.68 -9.85
N LEU A 265 -22.33 9.30 -9.08
CA LEU A 265 -21.03 9.98 -9.08
C LEU A 265 -20.05 9.36 -10.08
N THR A 266 -20.33 8.18 -10.61
CA THR A 266 -19.41 7.36 -11.40
C THR A 266 -18.86 8.07 -12.63
N ASP A 267 -19.71 8.77 -13.39
CA ASP A 267 -19.34 9.38 -14.67
C ASP A 267 -18.50 10.67 -14.52
N ASP A 268 -18.54 11.30 -13.36
CA ASP A 268 -17.80 12.56 -13.08
C ASP A 268 -16.76 12.41 -11.96
N THR A 269 -16.33 11.19 -11.69
CA THR A 269 -15.38 10.89 -10.62
C THR A 269 -14.23 10.02 -11.13
N LEU A 270 -13.01 10.57 -11.09
CA LEU A 270 -11.80 9.77 -11.18
C LEU A 270 -11.66 8.95 -9.89
N LEU A 271 -11.83 7.63 -10.01
CA LEU A 271 -11.58 6.68 -8.92
C LEU A 271 -10.22 6.01 -9.13
N VAL A 272 -9.33 6.18 -8.16
CA VAL A 272 -8.03 5.51 -8.10
C VAL A 272 -8.04 4.51 -6.94
N LEU A 273 -7.82 3.23 -7.23
CA LEU A 273 -7.53 2.21 -6.23
C LEU A 273 -6.05 1.88 -6.28
N VAL A 274 -5.37 2.01 -5.16
CA VAL A 274 -3.92 1.74 -5.05
C VAL A 274 -3.62 0.96 -3.76
N SER A 275 -2.65 0.03 -3.80
CA SER A 275 -2.03 -0.44 -2.56
C SER A 275 -0.73 0.31 -2.29
N ASP A 276 -0.45 0.56 -1.02
CA ASP A 276 0.79 1.25 -0.63
C ASP A 276 2.02 0.36 -0.81
N HIS A 277 1.90 -0.93 -0.51
CA HIS A 277 2.85 -2.01 -0.75
C HIS A 277 2.15 -3.37 -0.57
N GLY A 278 2.84 -4.45 -0.84
CA GLY A 278 2.41 -5.80 -0.50
C GLY A 278 2.92 -6.26 0.87
N ILE A 279 3.04 -7.59 1.04
CA ILE A 279 3.57 -8.18 2.27
C ILE A 279 4.18 -9.56 2.01
N PRO A 280 5.42 -9.84 2.48
CA PRO A 280 5.96 -11.21 2.49
C PRO A 280 5.19 -12.14 3.42
N LEU A 281 4.88 -13.33 2.95
CA LEU A 281 4.15 -14.37 3.68
C LEU A 281 4.93 -15.68 3.74
N GLY A 282 6.27 -15.60 3.88
CA GLY A 282 7.19 -16.76 3.96
C GLY A 282 8.06 -16.93 2.73
N GLU A 283 7.77 -16.24 1.64
CA GLU A 283 8.65 -16.19 0.48
C GLU A 283 10.01 -15.61 0.89
N HIS A 284 11.09 -16.07 0.27
CA HIS A 284 12.47 -15.67 0.59
C HIS A 284 12.83 -15.79 2.08
N GLY A 285 12.14 -16.70 2.81
CA GLY A 285 12.40 -17.00 4.22
C GLY A 285 12.05 -15.84 5.18
N THR A 286 11.15 -14.96 4.80
CA THR A 286 10.71 -13.86 5.67
C THR A 286 9.20 -13.71 5.69
N ILE A 287 8.67 -13.26 6.84
CA ILE A 287 7.26 -12.86 7.00
C ILE A 287 7.23 -11.41 7.45
N ARG A 288 6.24 -10.66 6.98
CA ARG A 288 6.13 -9.22 7.16
C ARG A 288 7.32 -8.48 6.53
N LYS A 289 7.54 -7.24 6.89
CA LYS A 289 8.58 -6.36 6.30
C LYS A 289 9.94 -6.45 7.00
N PHE A 290 10.22 -7.52 7.74
CA PHE A 290 11.50 -7.68 8.44
C PHE A 290 12.67 -7.81 7.47
N GLY A 291 13.74 -7.06 7.75
CA GLY A 291 14.89 -6.96 6.85
C GLY A 291 14.60 -6.15 5.59
N TYR A 292 13.43 -5.52 5.50
CA TYR A 292 13.02 -4.64 4.40
C TYR A 292 13.30 -5.22 3.01
N PRO A 293 12.77 -6.41 2.70
CA PRO A 293 12.90 -6.96 1.35
C PRO A 293 12.24 -6.02 0.35
N ILE A 294 12.71 -6.03 -0.91
CA ILE A 294 12.10 -5.28 -1.99
C ILE A 294 11.73 -6.19 -3.16
N TYR A 295 11.39 -7.45 -2.83
CA TYR A 295 10.90 -8.43 -3.79
C TYR A 295 9.48 -8.09 -4.28
N GLU A 296 9.02 -8.81 -5.32
CA GLU A 296 7.71 -8.54 -5.95
C GLU A 296 6.55 -8.63 -4.96
N GLU A 297 6.57 -9.56 -4.01
CA GLU A 297 5.51 -9.71 -3.00
C GLU A 297 5.36 -8.51 -2.06
N LEU A 298 6.35 -7.61 -2.02
CA LEU A 298 6.30 -6.38 -1.23
C LEU A 298 6.24 -5.12 -2.09
N ALA A 299 7.02 -5.04 -3.17
CA ALA A 299 7.21 -3.81 -3.93
C ALA A 299 6.22 -3.62 -5.08
N HIS A 300 5.70 -4.71 -5.68
CA HIS A 300 4.72 -4.66 -6.74
C HIS A 300 3.33 -4.39 -6.16
N VAL A 301 2.65 -3.33 -6.64
CA VAL A 301 1.42 -2.81 -6.05
C VAL A 301 0.24 -2.82 -7.02
N VAL A 302 -0.96 -2.93 -6.47
CA VAL A 302 -2.20 -2.73 -7.22
C VAL A 302 -2.34 -1.26 -7.59
N LEU A 303 -2.68 -0.99 -8.84
CA LEU A 303 -3.06 0.35 -9.30
C LEU A 303 -4.12 0.25 -10.39
N LEU A 304 -5.29 0.82 -10.11
CA LEU A 304 -6.43 0.90 -11.04
C LEU A 304 -6.90 2.34 -11.13
N MET A 305 -7.26 2.79 -12.32
CA MET A 305 -7.86 4.10 -12.56
C MET A 305 -9.13 3.96 -13.38
N ARG A 306 -10.26 4.48 -12.86
CA ARG A 306 -11.57 4.47 -13.54
C ARG A 306 -12.09 5.89 -13.69
N LEU A 307 -12.43 6.27 -14.90
CA LEU A 307 -13.25 7.43 -15.24
C LEU A 307 -14.01 7.10 -16.55
N PRO A 308 -15.27 6.68 -16.47
CA PRO A 308 -16.05 6.29 -17.66
C PRO A 308 -16.09 7.40 -18.71
N GLY A 309 -16.06 7.00 -19.98
CA GLY A 309 -16.05 7.93 -21.11
C GLY A 309 -14.68 8.56 -21.40
N GLN A 310 -13.73 8.55 -20.47
CA GLN A 310 -12.36 9.05 -20.69
C GLN A 310 -11.32 7.92 -20.61
N ILE A 311 -11.44 7.02 -19.65
CA ILE A 311 -10.58 5.84 -19.52
C ILE A 311 -11.28 4.63 -20.13
N PRO A 312 -10.69 3.98 -21.16
CA PRO A 312 -11.27 2.77 -21.75
C PRO A 312 -11.36 1.64 -20.71
N ALA A 313 -12.56 1.07 -20.58
CA ALA A 313 -12.76 -0.09 -19.72
C ALA A 313 -11.91 -1.29 -20.18
N ARG A 314 -11.43 -2.08 -19.22
CA ARG A 314 -10.57 -3.26 -19.45
C ARG A 314 -9.24 -2.94 -20.16
N SER A 315 -8.83 -1.68 -20.17
CA SER A 315 -7.53 -1.33 -20.70
C SER A 315 -6.41 -1.75 -19.73
N ARG A 316 -5.22 -1.94 -20.28
CA ARG A 316 -4.02 -2.31 -19.50
C ARG A 316 -2.84 -1.47 -19.96
N TYR A 317 -2.07 -0.99 -19.02
CA TYR A 317 -0.78 -0.38 -19.29
C TYR A 317 0.33 -1.26 -18.74
N GLU A 318 1.25 -1.68 -19.60
CA GLU A 318 2.32 -2.64 -19.30
C GLU A 318 3.69 -1.98 -19.05
N GLY A 319 3.77 -0.66 -19.15
CA GLY A 319 4.99 0.08 -18.82
C GLY A 319 5.18 0.20 -17.31
N LEU A 320 6.42 0.47 -16.92
CA LEU A 320 6.76 0.72 -15.52
C LEU A 320 6.11 2.01 -15.02
N VAL A 321 5.47 1.96 -13.84
CA VAL A 321 4.91 3.12 -13.14
C VAL A 321 5.19 3.02 -11.64
N SER A 322 5.23 4.17 -10.96
CA SER A 322 5.50 4.25 -9.54
C SER A 322 4.35 4.95 -8.80
N ASN A 323 4.21 4.67 -7.52
CA ASN A 323 3.29 5.42 -6.65
C ASN A 323 3.63 6.92 -6.55
N VAL A 324 4.85 7.33 -6.89
CA VAL A 324 5.26 8.74 -7.05
C VAL A 324 4.50 9.43 -8.20
N ASP A 325 4.03 8.67 -9.18
CA ASP A 325 3.30 9.17 -10.36
C ASP A 325 1.83 9.51 -10.04
N VAL A 326 1.30 8.96 -8.95
CA VAL A 326 -0.12 9.13 -8.58
C VAL A 326 -0.50 10.60 -8.38
N PRO A 327 0.17 11.39 -7.51
CA PRO A 327 -0.24 12.77 -7.26
C PRO A 327 -0.10 13.66 -8.49
N GLU A 328 0.92 13.44 -9.31
CA GLU A 328 1.08 14.14 -10.59
C GLU A 328 -0.13 13.91 -11.51
N THR A 329 -0.57 12.64 -11.59
CA THR A 329 -1.74 12.26 -12.39
C THR A 329 -3.02 12.92 -11.88
N LEU A 330 -3.22 12.96 -10.55
CA LEU A 330 -4.40 13.59 -9.95
C LEU A 330 -4.44 15.10 -10.23
N LEU A 331 -3.29 15.78 -10.15
CA LEU A 331 -3.20 17.22 -10.48
C LEU A 331 -3.47 17.47 -11.96
N ASP A 332 -2.89 16.67 -12.85
CA ASP A 332 -3.07 16.78 -14.30
C ASP A 332 -4.54 16.67 -14.68
N VAL A 333 -5.21 15.62 -14.20
CA VAL A 333 -6.64 15.36 -14.44
C VAL A 333 -7.53 16.47 -13.85
N ALA A 334 -7.17 17.04 -12.71
CA ALA A 334 -7.88 18.16 -12.07
C ALA A 334 -7.59 19.51 -12.73
N GLY A 335 -6.64 19.59 -13.66
CA GLY A 335 -6.20 20.86 -14.25
C GLY A 335 -5.46 21.77 -13.26
N ILE A 336 -4.90 21.20 -12.19
CA ILE A 336 -4.15 21.91 -11.17
C ILE A 336 -2.68 21.95 -11.59
N ARG A 337 -2.09 23.16 -11.57
CA ARG A 337 -0.70 23.34 -11.97
C ARG A 337 0.24 22.53 -11.06
N ARG A 338 1.09 21.71 -11.69
CA ARG A 338 2.16 20.99 -11.02
C ARG A 338 3.15 21.93 -10.33
N PRO A 339 3.43 21.77 -9.02
CA PRO A 339 4.53 22.46 -8.34
C PRO A 339 5.91 21.98 -8.81
N GLU A 340 6.91 22.83 -8.65
CA GLU A 340 8.31 22.41 -8.79
C GLU A 340 8.68 21.40 -7.68
N GLY A 341 9.56 20.45 -8.01
CA GLY A 341 10.08 19.46 -7.07
C GLY A 341 9.36 18.12 -7.09
N MET A 342 8.18 18.00 -7.70
CA MET A 342 7.58 16.70 -7.96
C MET A 342 8.43 15.90 -8.95
N GLN A 343 8.61 14.61 -8.68
CA GLN A 343 9.49 13.71 -9.44
C GLN A 343 8.72 12.67 -10.26
N GLY A 344 7.41 12.54 -10.00
CA GLY A 344 6.53 11.70 -10.78
C GLY A 344 6.20 12.26 -12.16
N ARG A 345 5.48 11.49 -12.93
CA ARG A 345 4.91 11.88 -14.23
C ARG A 345 3.43 11.54 -14.26
N SER A 346 2.65 12.28 -15.03
CA SER A 346 1.23 11.96 -15.20
C SER A 346 1.07 10.62 -15.91
N LEU A 347 0.25 9.75 -15.34
CA LEU A 347 -0.19 8.48 -15.92
C LEU A 347 -1.45 8.67 -16.77
N TRP A 348 -1.99 9.88 -16.85
CA TRP A 348 -3.21 10.15 -17.59
C TRP A 348 -3.16 9.71 -19.06
N PRO A 349 -2.08 10.02 -19.82
CA PRO A 349 -1.99 9.55 -21.21
C PRO A 349 -1.95 8.02 -21.33
N ALA A 350 -1.41 7.31 -20.32
CA ALA A 350 -1.44 5.85 -20.29
C ALA A 350 -2.85 5.33 -20.00
N ALA A 351 -3.53 5.95 -19.05
CA ALA A 351 -4.89 5.54 -18.63
C ALA A 351 -5.92 5.76 -19.75
N THR A 352 -5.83 6.87 -20.50
CA THR A 352 -6.73 7.19 -21.62
C THR A 352 -6.41 6.43 -22.91
N GLY A 353 -5.23 5.81 -22.99
CA GLY A 353 -4.76 5.14 -24.22
C GLY A 353 -4.13 6.07 -25.26
N GLU A 354 -3.88 7.34 -24.90
CA GLU A 354 -3.14 8.29 -25.76
C GLU A 354 -1.65 7.91 -25.92
N GLY A 355 -1.17 7.05 -25.02
CA GLY A 355 0.20 6.57 -24.98
C GLY A 355 1.09 7.41 -24.06
N LEU A 356 1.85 6.71 -23.23
CA LEU A 356 2.86 7.28 -22.34
C LEU A 356 4.21 6.66 -22.72
N PRO A 357 5.27 7.43 -22.95
CA PRO A 357 6.60 6.87 -23.15
C PRO A 357 6.98 5.94 -22.00
N ARG A 358 7.43 4.72 -22.32
CA ARG A 358 7.84 3.77 -21.30
C ARG A 358 9.04 4.30 -20.52
N ALA A 359 9.01 4.17 -19.21
CA ALA A 359 10.20 4.39 -18.42
C ALA A 359 11.14 3.20 -18.63
N GLU A 360 12.38 3.47 -18.98
CA GLU A 360 13.38 2.42 -19.15
C GLU A 360 13.68 1.72 -17.82
N ARG A 361 13.61 2.45 -16.72
CA ARG A 361 13.95 1.99 -15.35
C ARG A 361 13.08 2.67 -14.31
N LEU A 362 12.79 1.92 -13.23
CA LEU A 362 12.30 2.45 -11.97
C LEU A 362 13.29 2.15 -10.86
N TYR A 363 13.40 3.09 -9.93
CA TYR A 363 14.25 2.97 -8.74
C TYR A 363 13.37 2.84 -7.52
N LEU A 364 13.72 1.89 -6.65
CA LEU A 364 13.00 1.62 -5.41
C LEU A 364 13.97 1.27 -4.29
N GLY A 365 13.52 1.38 -3.07
CA GLY A 365 14.38 1.04 -1.94
C GLY A 365 13.66 1.10 -0.61
N ALA A 366 14.29 0.56 0.40
CA ALA A 366 13.79 0.58 1.76
C ALA A 366 14.83 1.27 2.65
N TYR A 367 14.70 2.58 2.82
CA TYR A 367 15.61 3.43 3.58
C TYR A 367 17.07 3.28 3.10
N ASN A 368 17.98 3.03 4.05
CA ASN A 368 19.40 2.76 3.75
C ASN A 368 19.74 1.25 3.76
N TYR A 369 18.72 0.38 3.88
CA TYR A 369 18.94 -1.06 4.00
C TYR A 369 19.09 -1.74 2.66
N ARG A 370 18.23 -1.40 1.69
CA ARG A 370 18.24 -1.98 0.35
C ARG A 370 17.79 -0.96 -0.66
N ALA A 371 18.27 -1.13 -1.88
CA ALA A 371 17.80 -0.35 -3.02
C ALA A 371 17.80 -1.23 -4.26
N GLY A 372 17.01 -0.88 -5.28
CA GLY A 372 16.90 -1.69 -6.47
C GLY A 372 16.50 -0.91 -7.71
N VAL A 373 16.65 -1.56 -8.82
CA VAL A 373 16.27 -1.08 -10.16
C VAL A 373 15.41 -2.13 -10.81
N VAL A 374 14.25 -1.73 -11.34
CA VAL A 374 13.44 -2.55 -12.24
C VAL A 374 13.53 -1.96 -13.63
N THR A 375 13.82 -2.77 -14.65
CA THR A 375 13.96 -2.33 -16.04
C THR A 375 12.71 -2.65 -16.85
N ASP A 376 12.49 -1.95 -17.97
CA ASP A 376 11.32 -2.18 -18.84
C ASP A 376 11.34 -3.57 -19.49
N ASP A 377 12.51 -4.11 -19.78
CA ASP A 377 12.70 -5.48 -20.28
C ASP A 377 12.59 -6.57 -19.20
N GLY A 378 12.33 -6.16 -17.94
CA GLY A 378 11.94 -7.05 -16.84
C GLY A 378 13.08 -7.56 -15.96
N TYR A 379 14.28 -7.02 -16.05
CA TYR A 379 15.30 -7.32 -15.06
C TYR A 379 15.08 -6.52 -13.77
N LYS A 380 15.38 -7.14 -12.64
CA LYS A 380 15.37 -6.50 -11.33
C LYS A 380 16.66 -6.76 -10.60
N PHE A 381 17.37 -5.68 -10.29
CA PHE A 381 18.59 -5.69 -9.50
C PHE A 381 18.32 -5.21 -8.09
N ILE A 382 18.91 -5.87 -7.10
CA ILE A 382 18.80 -5.53 -5.67
C ILE A 382 20.21 -5.38 -5.07
N ASP A 383 20.53 -4.17 -4.62
CA ASP A 383 21.68 -3.86 -3.78
C ASP A 383 21.32 -4.08 -2.31
N ASN A 384 21.87 -5.13 -1.72
CA ASN A 384 21.68 -5.50 -0.31
C ASN A 384 22.59 -4.75 0.66
N ARG A 385 23.30 -3.74 0.21
CA ARG A 385 24.18 -2.88 1.02
C ARG A 385 25.27 -3.64 1.77
N GLY A 386 25.67 -4.81 1.26
CA GLY A 386 26.70 -5.65 1.84
C GLY A 386 26.24 -6.54 3.02
N GLU A 387 24.96 -6.54 3.37
CA GLU A 387 24.41 -7.47 4.38
C GLU A 387 24.42 -8.92 3.87
N LYS A 388 24.21 -9.10 2.59
CA LYS A 388 24.37 -10.34 1.81
C LYS A 388 24.82 -9.95 0.40
N GLY A 389 25.10 -10.91 -0.49
CA GLY A 389 25.41 -10.61 -1.90
C GLY A 389 24.25 -9.90 -2.59
N ASP A 390 24.59 -9.09 -3.61
CA ASP A 390 23.58 -8.45 -4.46
C ASP A 390 22.84 -9.49 -5.29
N GLU A 391 21.68 -9.10 -5.82
CA GLU A 391 20.79 -10.03 -6.52
C GLU A 391 20.35 -9.45 -7.87
N LEU A 392 20.19 -10.33 -8.85
CA LEU A 392 19.67 -9.98 -10.17
C LEU A 392 18.66 -11.05 -10.61
N TYR A 393 17.47 -10.62 -11.02
CA TYR A 393 16.38 -11.49 -11.45
C TYR A 393 15.86 -11.10 -12.81
N ASN A 394 15.30 -12.09 -13.55
CA ASN A 394 14.55 -11.86 -14.77
C ASN A 394 13.08 -12.16 -14.51
N LEU A 395 12.28 -11.16 -14.17
CA LEU A 395 10.88 -11.29 -13.76
C LEU A 395 9.98 -11.99 -14.79
N PRO A 396 10.11 -11.78 -16.11
CA PRO A 396 9.34 -12.52 -17.11
C PRO A 396 9.49 -14.04 -17.04
N SER A 397 10.66 -14.55 -16.69
CA SER A 397 10.94 -15.99 -16.60
C SER A 397 10.92 -16.51 -15.16
N ASP A 398 11.09 -15.63 -14.18
CA ASP A 398 11.21 -15.94 -12.75
C ASP A 398 10.48 -14.87 -11.90
N ALA A 399 9.16 -14.83 -12.03
CA ALA A 399 8.33 -13.87 -11.28
C ALA A 399 8.39 -14.05 -9.75
N ALA A 400 8.90 -15.19 -9.29
CA ALA A 400 9.07 -15.49 -7.86
C ALA A 400 10.48 -15.20 -7.34
N GLU A 401 11.35 -14.61 -8.15
CA GLU A 401 12.71 -14.16 -7.79
C GLU A 401 13.54 -15.25 -7.06
N LYS A 402 13.53 -16.47 -7.61
CA LYS A 402 14.20 -17.65 -7.02
C LYS A 402 15.58 -17.93 -7.63
N GLN A 403 15.79 -17.51 -8.88
CA GLN A 403 17.02 -17.74 -9.62
C GLN A 403 17.84 -16.44 -9.69
N ASN A 404 18.80 -16.29 -8.77
CA ASN A 404 19.71 -15.14 -8.78
C ASN A 404 20.73 -15.26 -9.94
N LEU A 405 20.66 -14.35 -10.89
CA LEU A 405 21.49 -14.30 -12.11
C LEU A 405 22.77 -13.45 -11.93
N ILE A 406 23.11 -13.03 -10.71
CA ILE A 406 24.22 -12.08 -10.46
C ILE A 406 25.56 -12.60 -11.01
N GLU A 407 25.82 -13.91 -10.90
CA GLU A 407 27.05 -14.54 -11.39
C GLU A 407 26.99 -14.83 -12.89
N GLU A 408 25.78 -15.01 -13.45
CA GLU A 408 25.56 -15.30 -14.87
C GLU A 408 25.57 -14.05 -15.74
N SER A 409 25.23 -12.88 -15.16
CA SER A 409 25.11 -11.60 -15.87
C SER A 409 25.82 -10.45 -15.14
N PRO A 410 27.12 -10.57 -14.82
CA PRO A 410 27.82 -9.60 -13.98
C PRO A 410 27.95 -8.20 -14.62
N GLU A 411 27.98 -8.13 -15.96
CA GLU A 411 28.06 -6.85 -16.68
C GLU A 411 26.76 -6.06 -16.53
N LEU A 412 25.60 -6.72 -16.68
CA LEU A 412 24.28 -6.12 -16.47
C LEU A 412 24.11 -5.70 -15.00
N ALA A 413 24.49 -6.54 -14.06
CA ALA A 413 24.45 -6.20 -12.64
C ALA A 413 25.28 -4.95 -12.32
N ALA A 414 26.49 -4.85 -12.87
CA ALA A 414 27.36 -3.68 -12.70
C ALA A 414 26.80 -2.41 -13.37
N GLU A 415 26.09 -2.55 -14.50
CA GLU A 415 25.39 -1.45 -15.16
C GLU A 415 24.25 -0.94 -14.29
N LEU A 416 23.37 -1.83 -13.81
CA LEU A 416 22.21 -1.49 -12.97
C LEU A 416 22.64 -0.92 -11.62
N TYR A 417 23.68 -1.45 -11.01
CA TYR A 417 24.30 -0.89 -9.81
C TYR A 417 24.73 0.57 -10.03
N ARG A 418 25.44 0.86 -11.13
CA ARG A 418 25.84 2.24 -11.44
C ARG A 418 24.64 3.15 -11.65
N ALA A 419 23.64 2.71 -12.42
CA ALA A 419 22.42 3.47 -12.67
C ALA A 419 21.67 3.80 -11.35
N LEU A 420 21.59 2.83 -10.41
CA LEU A 420 21.00 3.03 -9.11
C LEU A 420 21.73 4.12 -8.31
N TRP A 421 23.07 4.07 -8.30
CA TRP A 421 23.87 5.02 -7.55
C TRP A 421 23.90 6.41 -8.17
N ASP A 422 23.90 6.52 -9.50
CA ASP A 422 23.76 7.78 -10.22
C ASP A 422 22.44 8.47 -9.89
N PHE A 423 21.35 7.69 -9.75
CA PHE A 423 20.06 8.19 -9.32
C PHE A 423 20.08 8.61 -7.85
N HIS A 424 20.73 7.86 -6.98
CA HIS A 424 20.71 8.05 -5.53
C HIS A 424 21.69 9.13 -5.05
N GLU A 425 22.85 9.31 -5.69
CA GLU A 425 23.95 10.14 -5.22
C GLU A 425 23.58 11.61 -4.97
N PRO A 426 22.80 12.31 -5.83
CA PRO A 426 22.41 13.69 -5.59
C PRO A 426 21.66 13.89 -4.27
N TRP A 427 20.99 12.86 -3.78
CA TRP A 427 20.19 12.87 -2.56
C TRP A 427 21.00 12.48 -1.33
N ARG A 428 21.95 11.58 -1.47
CA ARG A 428 22.88 11.15 -0.40
C ARG A 428 23.67 12.29 0.19
N VAL A 429 24.04 13.27 -0.61
CA VAL A 429 24.76 14.46 -0.17
C VAL A 429 23.87 15.35 0.72
N LYS A 430 22.56 15.41 0.47
CA LYS A 430 21.62 16.17 1.31
C LYS A 430 21.46 15.53 2.68
N LEU A 431 21.28 14.21 2.76
CA LEU A 431 21.21 13.47 4.04
C LEU A 431 22.43 13.66 4.92
N SER A 432 23.63 13.64 4.33
CA SER A 432 24.87 13.84 5.09
C SER A 432 25.00 15.26 5.68
N ARG A 433 24.32 16.25 5.11
CA ARG A 433 24.24 17.61 5.64
C ARG A 433 23.24 17.72 6.78
N HIS A 434 22.03 17.17 6.64
CA HIS A 434 21.01 17.17 7.70
C HIS A 434 21.45 16.38 8.94
N HIS A 435 22.11 15.23 8.78
CA HIS A 435 22.64 14.45 9.91
C HIS A 435 23.79 15.14 10.66
N ARG A 436 24.53 16.04 10.01
CA ARG A 436 25.55 16.84 10.68
C ARG A 436 24.98 18.00 11.47
N ASP A 437 23.87 18.57 11.03
CA ASP A 437 23.23 19.73 11.69
C ASP A 437 22.32 19.30 12.84
N ALA A 438 21.76 18.08 12.80
CA ALA A 438 20.98 17.49 13.90
C ALA A 438 21.85 16.99 15.09
N LYS A 439 23.18 16.97 14.96
CA LYS A 439 24.12 16.62 16.03
C LYS A 439 24.84 17.82 16.64
N LYS A 440 24.46 19.04 16.27
CA LYS A 440 24.81 20.30 16.93
C LYS A 440 23.63 20.87 17.70
#